data_d8a2379c9b54eeb64a3cfbd885f0d3c9
#
_entry.id   d8a2379c9b54eeb64a3cfbd885f0d3c9
#
_cell.length_a   1.000
_cell.length_b   1.000
_cell.length_c   1.000
_cell.angle_alpha   90.00
_cell.angle_beta   90.00
_cell.angle_gamma   90.00
#
_symmetry.space_group_name_H-M   'P 1'
#
loop_
_entity.id
_entity.type
_entity.pdbx_description
1 polymer ?
#
loop_
_entity_poly.entity_id
_entity_poly.type
_entity_poly.pdbx_seq_one_letter_code
_entity_poly.pdbx_strand_id
1 'polypeptide(L)'
;MQRFWIWPLASSVMVLTGCAMLFPEIVPPAGAPAEAKRLSFTMIARNYRCEPSVIVVDREGRSVLVKVSIRSDGAQHVFSIPDLEIRRYLEPGQETTVEFLAERSGVFDFGCTRFPLITPLDHKGKLAIK
;
A
#
# COMPACT_ATOMS: atom_id res chain seq x y z
N MET A 1 -29.13 72.50 30.96
CA MET A 1 -28.19 72.00 29.90
C MET A 1 -27.74 70.60 30.30
N GLN A 2 -28.34 69.60 29.75
CA GLN A 2 -27.92 68.23 30.00
C GLN A 2 -27.27 67.70 28.73
N ARG A 3 -25.99 67.39 28.83
CA ARG A 3 -25.25 66.72 27.76
C ARG A 3 -25.51 65.23 27.83
N PHE A 4 -26.28 64.71 26.87
CA PHE A 4 -26.40 63.26 26.67
C PHE A 4 -25.16 62.77 25.98
N TRP A 5 -24.42 61.89 26.68
CA TRP A 5 -23.34 61.18 26.11
C TRP A 5 -23.91 59.87 25.53
N ILE A 6 -23.91 59.80 24.21
CA ILE A 6 -24.26 58.58 23.51
C ILE A 6 -22.99 57.75 23.42
N TRP A 7 -22.98 56.62 24.09
CA TRP A 7 -21.94 55.64 23.95
C TRP A 7 -22.25 54.76 22.73
N PRO A 8 -21.33 54.57 21.78
CA PRO A 8 -21.53 53.62 20.69
C PRO A 8 -21.36 52.18 21.27
N LEU A 9 -22.37 51.40 21.09
CA LEU A 9 -22.34 49.95 21.30
C LEU A 9 -21.37 49.35 20.32
N ALA A 10 -20.23 48.90 20.83
CA ALA A 10 -19.31 48.10 20.07
C ALA A 10 -19.92 46.71 19.88
N SER A 11 -20.37 46.44 18.66
CA SER A 11 -20.75 45.10 18.23
C SER A 11 -19.53 44.22 18.17
N SER A 12 -19.36 43.36 19.16
CA SER A 12 -18.38 42.26 19.10
C SER A 12 -18.82 41.25 18.04
N VAL A 13 -18.18 41.31 16.89
CA VAL A 13 -18.26 40.25 15.89
C VAL A 13 -17.49 39.06 16.41
N MET A 14 -18.21 38.05 16.88
CA MET A 14 -17.66 36.78 17.30
C MET A 14 -17.28 35.99 16.05
N VAL A 15 -16.01 36.05 15.69
CA VAL A 15 -15.46 35.22 14.63
C VAL A 15 -15.38 33.77 15.12
N LEU A 16 -16.35 32.98 14.71
CA LEU A 16 -16.28 31.52 14.86
C LEU A 16 -15.16 30.98 13.95
N THR A 17 -13.98 30.84 14.53
CA THR A 17 -12.90 30.04 13.91
C THR A 17 -13.35 28.58 13.90
N GLY A 18 -13.89 28.14 12.76
CA GLY A 18 -14.17 26.73 12.53
C GLY A 18 -12.87 25.97 12.58
N CYS A 19 -12.75 25.04 13.54
CA CYS A 19 -11.73 24.01 13.49
C CYS A 19 -11.98 23.16 12.25
N ALA A 20 -11.22 23.40 11.19
CA ALA A 20 -11.11 22.46 10.10
C ALA A 20 -10.48 21.20 10.68
N MET A 21 -11.26 20.15 10.89
CA MET A 21 -10.73 18.83 11.18
C MET A 21 -9.94 18.40 9.94
N LEU A 22 -8.63 18.48 10.03
CA LEU A 22 -7.72 17.91 9.05
C LEU A 22 -7.85 16.39 9.16
N PHE A 23 -8.68 15.81 8.31
CA PHE A 23 -8.62 14.38 8.08
C PHE A 23 -7.26 14.09 7.43
N PRO A 24 -6.49 13.11 7.93
CA PRO A 24 -5.27 12.73 7.25
C PRO A 24 -5.67 12.22 5.86
N GLU A 25 -5.34 13.00 4.87
CA GLU A 25 -5.48 12.59 3.48
C GLU A 25 -4.56 11.39 3.28
N ILE A 26 -5.15 10.23 2.96
CA ILE A 26 -4.38 9.04 2.63
C ILE A 26 -3.70 9.35 1.30
N VAL A 27 -2.44 9.79 1.39
CA VAL A 27 -1.63 10.05 0.21
C VAL A 27 -1.34 8.71 -0.46
N PRO A 28 -1.80 8.49 -1.70
CA PRO A 28 -1.43 7.29 -2.44
C PRO A 28 0.09 7.25 -2.64
N PRO A 29 0.69 6.06 -2.78
CA PRO A 29 2.13 5.95 -2.98
C PRO A 29 2.56 6.83 -4.16
N ALA A 30 3.68 7.53 -3.97
CA ALA A 30 4.19 8.49 -4.95
C ALA A 30 4.35 7.84 -6.32
N GLY A 31 3.69 8.40 -7.34
CA GLY A 31 3.74 7.94 -8.73
C GLY A 31 2.50 7.19 -9.22
N ALA A 32 1.54 6.83 -8.36
CA ALA A 32 0.28 6.24 -8.82
C ALA A 32 -0.69 7.34 -9.30
N PRO A 33 -1.10 7.34 -10.57
CA PRO A 33 -2.16 8.25 -11.02
C PRO A 33 -3.44 8.00 -10.22
N ALA A 34 -4.20 9.05 -9.91
CA ALA A 34 -5.44 8.95 -9.14
C ALA A 34 -6.49 7.99 -9.77
N GLU A 35 -6.40 7.77 -11.09
CA GLU A 35 -7.27 6.91 -11.88
C GLU A 35 -6.66 5.53 -12.20
N ALA A 36 -5.53 5.17 -11.59
CA ALA A 36 -4.91 3.87 -11.84
C ALA A 36 -5.86 2.74 -11.43
N LYS A 37 -6.01 1.75 -12.30
CA LYS A 37 -6.69 0.50 -11.96
C LYS A 37 -5.98 -0.14 -10.76
N ARG A 38 -6.75 -0.63 -9.81
CA ARG A 38 -6.23 -1.30 -8.61
C ARG A 38 -6.63 -2.76 -8.62
N LEU A 39 -5.65 -3.63 -8.42
CA LEU A 39 -5.87 -5.07 -8.29
C LEU A 39 -5.34 -5.53 -6.94
N SER A 40 -6.11 -6.38 -6.28
CA SER A 40 -5.75 -6.93 -4.98
C SER A 40 -5.66 -8.45 -5.06
N PHE A 41 -4.61 -9.01 -4.49
CA PHE A 41 -4.38 -10.43 -4.39
C PHE A 41 -4.11 -10.81 -2.93
N THR A 42 -4.58 -11.98 -2.56
CA THR A 42 -4.29 -12.56 -1.24
C THR A 42 -3.36 -13.76 -1.42
N MET A 43 -2.37 -13.86 -0.55
CA MET A 43 -1.34 -14.88 -0.61
C MET A 43 -1.06 -15.42 0.79
N ILE A 44 -0.66 -16.68 0.84
CA ILE A 44 -0.19 -17.33 2.07
C ILE A 44 1.24 -17.79 1.85
N ALA A 45 2.13 -17.43 2.77
CA ALA A 45 3.48 -17.97 2.84
C ALA A 45 3.49 -19.16 3.81
N ARG A 46 3.73 -20.35 3.28
CA ARG A 46 3.74 -21.59 4.02
C ARG A 46 4.88 -22.50 3.55
N ASN A 47 5.62 -23.07 4.47
CA ASN A 47 6.73 -23.96 4.14
C ASN A 47 7.71 -23.34 3.12
N TYR A 48 8.00 -22.06 3.29
CA TYR A 48 8.89 -21.28 2.41
C TYR A 48 8.44 -21.20 0.94
N ARG A 49 7.14 -21.35 0.74
CA ARG A 49 6.47 -21.20 -0.55
C ARG A 49 5.38 -20.13 -0.46
N CYS A 50 5.14 -19.48 -1.57
CA CYS A 50 3.98 -18.61 -1.72
C CYS A 50 2.83 -19.37 -2.38
N GLU A 51 1.64 -19.26 -1.81
CA GLU A 51 0.42 -19.83 -2.36
C GLU A 51 -0.62 -18.69 -2.58
N PRO A 52 -1.08 -18.44 -3.80
CA PRO A 52 -0.76 -19.11 -5.06
C PRO A 52 0.66 -18.82 -5.56
N SER A 53 1.20 -19.73 -6.37
CA SER A 53 2.53 -19.59 -6.97
C SER A 53 2.53 -18.86 -8.32
N VAL A 54 1.35 -18.53 -8.84
CA VAL A 54 1.18 -17.78 -10.10
C VAL A 54 0.18 -16.67 -9.88
N ILE A 55 0.60 -15.45 -10.22
CA ILE A 55 -0.25 -14.26 -10.23
C ILE A 55 -0.23 -13.67 -11.63
N VAL A 56 -1.39 -13.35 -12.17
CA VAL A 56 -1.53 -12.71 -13.48
C VAL A 56 -2.14 -11.32 -13.29
N VAL A 57 -1.46 -10.32 -13.78
CA VAL A 57 -1.91 -8.92 -13.79
C VAL A 57 -2.13 -8.50 -15.23
N ASP A 58 -3.36 -8.19 -15.60
CA ASP A 58 -3.67 -7.60 -16.89
C ASP A 58 -3.75 -6.08 -16.75
N ARG A 59 -2.80 -5.39 -17.37
CA ARG A 59 -2.72 -3.92 -17.35
C ARG A 59 -3.69 -3.25 -18.31
N GLU A 60 -4.18 -3.98 -19.31
CA GLU A 60 -5.01 -3.39 -20.37
C GLU A 60 -4.36 -2.14 -21.00
N GLY A 61 -3.03 -2.16 -21.15
CA GLY A 61 -2.25 -1.05 -21.70
C GLY A 61 -2.04 0.14 -20.78
N ARG A 62 -2.38 0.02 -19.49
CA ARG A 62 -2.23 1.10 -18.49
C ARG A 62 -1.38 0.66 -17.31
N SER A 63 -0.95 1.61 -16.50
CA SER A 63 -0.34 1.31 -15.20
C SER A 63 -1.41 0.81 -14.23
N VAL A 64 -1.09 -0.24 -13.47
CA VAL A 64 -1.98 -0.85 -12.49
C VAL A 64 -1.30 -0.87 -11.13
N LEU A 65 -2.00 -0.38 -10.12
CA LEU A 65 -1.55 -0.49 -8.74
C LEU A 65 -1.93 -1.88 -8.22
N VAL A 66 -0.91 -2.68 -7.90
CA VAL A 66 -1.09 -4.04 -7.38
C VAL A 66 -0.89 -4.05 -5.88
N LYS A 67 -1.85 -4.59 -5.17
CA LYS A 67 -1.81 -4.80 -3.72
C LYS A 67 -1.80 -6.29 -3.44
N VAL A 68 -0.79 -6.76 -2.75
CA VAL A 68 -0.67 -8.15 -2.32
C VAL A 68 -0.73 -8.21 -0.80
N SER A 69 -1.73 -8.88 -0.26
CA SER A 69 -1.86 -9.14 1.17
C SER A 69 -1.35 -10.55 1.46
N ILE A 70 -0.28 -10.64 2.24
CA ILE A 70 0.43 -11.90 2.50
C ILE A 70 0.34 -12.23 3.97
N ARG A 71 -0.13 -13.43 4.27
CA ARG A 71 -0.11 -13.98 5.63
C ARG A 71 0.97 -15.04 5.73
N SER A 72 1.81 -14.94 6.74
CA SER A 72 2.82 -15.94 7.05
C SER A 72 2.23 -17.01 7.98
N ASP A 73 2.34 -18.26 7.59
CA ASP A 73 1.86 -19.40 8.35
C ASP A 73 3.05 -20.23 8.90
N GLY A 74 3.03 -20.42 10.20
CA GLY A 74 3.95 -21.29 10.94
C GLY A 74 5.32 -20.70 11.25
N ALA A 75 5.96 -20.03 10.32
CA ALA A 75 7.33 -19.53 10.48
C ALA A 75 7.50 -18.12 9.93
N GLN A 76 8.61 -17.49 10.27
CA GLN A 76 9.01 -16.23 9.66
C GLN A 76 9.47 -16.46 8.22
N HIS A 77 8.92 -15.65 7.30
CA HIS A 77 9.26 -15.71 5.88
C HIS A 77 9.76 -14.35 5.39
N VAL A 78 10.39 -14.37 4.23
CA VAL A 78 10.75 -13.15 3.49
C VAL A 78 10.09 -13.23 2.12
N PHE A 79 9.19 -12.30 1.84
CA PHE A 79 8.61 -12.11 0.53
C PHE A 79 9.51 -11.21 -0.31
N SER A 80 9.81 -11.62 -1.54
CA SER A 80 10.64 -10.82 -2.44
C SER A 80 10.21 -10.97 -3.90
N ILE A 81 10.31 -9.85 -4.61
CA ILE A 81 10.28 -9.79 -6.08
C ILE A 81 11.56 -9.07 -6.49
N PRO A 82 12.68 -9.78 -6.72
CA PRO A 82 13.99 -9.16 -6.91
C PRO A 82 14.05 -8.17 -8.05
N ASP A 83 13.42 -8.49 -9.18
CA ASP A 83 13.42 -7.63 -10.37
C ASP A 83 12.65 -6.31 -10.18
N LEU A 84 11.83 -6.23 -9.17
CA LEU A 84 11.09 -5.01 -8.76
C LEU A 84 11.67 -4.38 -7.50
N GLU A 85 12.80 -4.89 -7.00
CA GLU A 85 13.46 -4.41 -5.78
C GLU A 85 12.54 -4.43 -4.54
N ILE A 86 11.63 -5.40 -4.48
CA ILE A 86 10.70 -5.56 -3.38
C ILE A 86 11.19 -6.66 -2.45
N ARG A 87 11.24 -6.34 -1.16
CA ARG A 87 11.57 -7.28 -0.10
C ARG A 87 10.82 -6.91 1.17
N ARG A 88 10.12 -7.88 1.78
CA ARG A 88 9.38 -7.68 3.03
C ARG A 88 9.56 -8.87 3.96
N TYR A 89 9.76 -8.57 5.23
CA TYR A 89 9.76 -9.56 6.30
C TYR A 89 8.32 -9.86 6.70
N LEU A 90 8.01 -11.15 6.81
CA LEU A 90 6.68 -11.64 7.17
C LEU A 90 6.76 -12.31 8.54
N GLU A 91 6.13 -11.71 9.53
CA GLU A 91 6.05 -12.29 10.86
C GLU A 91 4.96 -13.38 10.93
N PRO A 92 5.21 -14.48 11.68
CA PRO A 92 4.22 -15.55 11.80
C PRO A 92 2.87 -15.07 12.30
N GLY A 93 1.79 -15.46 11.63
CA GLY A 93 0.42 -15.12 12.00
C GLY A 93 -0.01 -13.70 11.68
N GLN A 94 0.88 -12.85 11.16
CA GLN A 94 0.56 -11.48 10.75
C GLN A 94 0.32 -11.38 9.25
N GLU A 95 -0.57 -10.46 8.88
CA GLU A 95 -0.80 -10.09 7.49
C GLU A 95 0.03 -8.87 7.14
N THR A 96 0.80 -8.98 6.07
CA THR A 96 1.63 -7.90 5.54
C THR A 96 1.13 -7.52 4.16
N THR A 97 0.97 -6.24 3.92
CA THR A 97 0.54 -5.71 2.62
C THR A 97 1.72 -5.14 1.87
N VAL A 98 1.85 -5.53 0.61
CA VAL A 98 2.84 -5.01 -0.33
C VAL A 98 2.11 -4.36 -1.49
N GLU A 99 2.47 -3.13 -1.81
CA GLU A 99 1.93 -2.39 -2.95
C GLU A 99 3.03 -2.04 -3.93
N PHE A 100 2.75 -2.20 -5.21
CA PHE A 100 3.66 -1.77 -6.28
C PHE A 100 2.90 -1.39 -7.53
N LEU A 101 3.52 -0.56 -8.35
CA LEU A 101 2.96 -0.12 -9.62
C LEU A 101 3.47 -1.01 -10.75
N ALA A 102 2.55 -1.71 -11.43
CA ALA A 102 2.85 -2.49 -12.62
C ALA A 102 2.82 -1.59 -13.85
N GLU A 103 3.98 -1.17 -14.32
CA GLU A 103 4.12 -0.22 -15.43
C GLU A 103 4.54 -0.87 -16.74
N ARG A 104 5.14 -2.04 -16.67
CA ARG A 104 5.67 -2.77 -17.83
C ARG A 104 5.23 -4.21 -17.80
N SER A 105 5.06 -4.79 -19.00
CA SER A 105 4.76 -6.20 -19.16
C SER A 105 6.02 -7.05 -18.97
N GLY A 106 5.84 -8.27 -18.53
CA GLY A 106 6.92 -9.21 -18.31
C GLY A 106 6.54 -10.33 -17.36
N VAL A 107 7.45 -11.25 -17.17
CA VAL A 107 7.33 -12.32 -16.19
C VAL A 107 8.41 -12.13 -15.13
N PHE A 108 8.00 -12.00 -13.88
CA PHE A 108 8.88 -11.73 -12.76
C PHE A 108 8.82 -12.91 -11.78
N ASP A 109 9.95 -13.27 -11.25
CA ASP A 109 10.02 -14.28 -10.19
C ASP A 109 9.71 -13.64 -8.85
N PHE A 110 8.95 -14.33 -8.02
CA PHE A 110 8.78 -13.98 -6.62
C PHE A 110 8.95 -15.20 -5.72
N GLY A 111 9.18 -14.97 -4.45
CA GLY A 111 9.37 -16.06 -3.50
C GLY A 111 9.04 -15.67 -2.08
N CYS A 112 8.75 -16.70 -1.28
CA CYS A 112 8.60 -16.63 0.16
C CYS A 112 9.70 -17.51 0.77
N THR A 113 10.85 -16.89 1.09
CA THR A 113 12.04 -17.61 1.52
C THR A 113 12.16 -17.68 3.02
N ARG A 114 13.11 -18.45 3.50
CA ARG A 114 13.46 -18.56 4.91
C ARG A 114 14.31 -17.37 5.34
N PHE A 115 13.99 -16.77 6.47
CA PHE A 115 14.87 -15.80 7.10
C PHE A 115 15.96 -16.52 7.93
N PRO A 116 17.22 -16.09 7.92
CA PRO A 116 17.87 -15.05 7.13
C PRO A 116 18.48 -15.54 5.80
N LEU A 117 18.26 -16.80 5.44
CA LEU A 117 18.94 -17.44 4.32
C LEU A 117 18.31 -17.03 2.99
N ILE A 118 19.15 -16.49 2.13
CA ILE A 118 18.86 -16.38 0.71
C ILE A 118 19.15 -17.75 0.10
N THR A 119 18.24 -18.68 0.24
CA THR A 119 18.34 -19.94 -0.48
C THR A 119 18.04 -19.72 -1.97
N PRO A 120 18.72 -20.47 -2.87
CA PRO A 120 18.30 -20.48 -4.27
C PRO A 120 16.80 -20.80 -4.31
N LEU A 121 16.06 -20.01 -5.07
CA LEU A 121 14.61 -20.09 -5.12
C LEU A 121 14.16 -21.36 -5.84
N ASP A 122 14.26 -22.50 -5.21
CA ASP A 122 13.76 -23.78 -5.77
C ASP A 122 12.22 -23.77 -5.91
N HIS A 123 11.56 -22.84 -5.26
CA HIS A 123 10.10 -22.68 -5.25
C HIS A 123 9.68 -21.28 -5.66
N LYS A 124 10.15 -20.87 -6.83
CA LYS A 124 9.79 -19.56 -7.40
C LYS A 124 8.34 -19.53 -7.83
N GLY A 125 7.63 -18.50 -7.39
CA GLY A 125 6.38 -18.10 -8.01
C GLY A 125 6.61 -17.25 -9.26
N LYS A 126 5.60 -17.13 -10.07
CA LYS A 126 5.62 -16.32 -11.31
C LYS A 126 4.56 -15.23 -11.24
N LEU A 127 5.01 -14.00 -11.41
CA LEU A 127 4.16 -12.84 -11.61
C LEU A 127 4.18 -12.47 -13.09
N ALA A 128 3.09 -12.74 -13.78
CA ALA A 128 2.94 -12.38 -15.19
C ALA A 128 2.17 -11.07 -15.31
N ILE A 129 2.81 -10.06 -15.86
CA ILE A 129 2.20 -8.75 -16.15
C ILE A 129 2.02 -8.64 -17.66
N LYS A 130 0.78 -8.52 -18.11
CA LYS A 130 0.39 -8.39 -19.51
C LYS A 130 0.13 -6.94 -19.90
#